data_55693e0d9f85378ca883a429cdaaa7f6
#
_entry.id   55693e0d9f85378ca883a429cdaaa7f6
#
_cell.length_a   1.000
_cell.length_b   1.000
_cell.length_c   1.000
_cell.angle_alpha   90.00
_cell.angle_beta   90.00
_cell.angle_gamma   90.00
#
_symmetry.space_group_name_H-M   'P 1'
#
loop_
_entity.id
_entity.type
_entity.pdbx_description
1 polymer ?
#
loop_
_entity_poly.entity_id
_entity_poly.type
_entity_poly.pdbx_seq_one_letter_code
_entity_poly.pdbx_strand_id
1 'polypeptide(L)'
;MATAGKPASSSAPKPFDFSDDSVPKRVVLSIDQQRCCLEALEVFKDKRFSSPEKIRQEFMTLQATRMRASEMKSRCSMALNSANISKNRYTDVLPFDNNRVVLDPPARGYINASFIKISEDVSQFIATQGPLQHTFEDFWEMIIQHRCPVIVMLTQLFDNYKIVKCGDYFQADGGPRRFGNICIVTKWIKTTQTSLILRCLEVNYIESKEPPLCVLHIQYPDWPDHGVPKDTLAVREILKQTFSVPPSLGPIVVHCSAGIGRTGTYCAIHNTIQRILVGDKSALDLVNTITIFRSQRIGMVQTMEQYLFCYDAIIDELEDLISDSQ
;
A
#
# COMPACT_ATOMS: atom_id res chain seq x y z
N MET A 1 -30.16 30.31 -35.85
CA MET A 1 -29.27 29.15 -36.11
C MET A 1 -28.27 29.06 -34.97
N ALA A 2 -28.48 28.16 -34.04
CA ALA A 2 -27.60 27.95 -32.90
C ALA A 2 -26.60 26.85 -33.28
N THR A 3 -25.31 27.17 -33.27
CA THR A 3 -24.23 26.21 -33.49
C THR A 3 -24.00 25.42 -32.21
N ALA A 4 -24.30 24.12 -32.26
CA ALA A 4 -23.99 23.19 -31.19
C ALA A 4 -22.48 22.97 -31.09
N GLY A 5 -21.90 23.36 -29.95
CA GLY A 5 -20.53 23.08 -29.62
C GLY A 5 -20.32 21.57 -29.38
N LYS A 6 -19.31 21.00 -30.05
CA LYS A 6 -18.86 19.61 -29.81
C LYS A 6 -18.38 19.47 -28.38
N PRO A 7 -18.69 18.36 -27.68
CA PRO A 7 -18.09 18.09 -26.39
C PRO A 7 -16.58 17.81 -26.56
N ALA A 8 -15.79 18.41 -25.69
CA ALA A 8 -14.35 18.18 -25.62
C ALA A 8 -14.09 16.69 -25.31
N SER A 9 -13.30 16.05 -26.16
CA SER A 9 -12.82 14.69 -25.92
C SER A 9 -11.89 14.71 -24.69
N SER A 10 -12.31 14.11 -23.60
CA SER A 10 -11.43 13.82 -22.47
C SER A 10 -10.39 12.80 -22.92
N SER A 11 -9.18 13.26 -23.24
CA SER A 11 -8.06 12.36 -23.47
C SER A 11 -7.80 11.59 -22.20
N ALA A 12 -7.78 10.25 -22.27
CA ALA A 12 -7.36 9.40 -21.18
C ALA A 12 -5.98 9.85 -20.67
N PRO A 13 -5.75 9.91 -19.34
CA PRO A 13 -4.46 10.33 -18.80
C PRO A 13 -3.35 9.42 -19.35
N LYS A 14 -2.24 10.03 -19.79
CA LYS A 14 -1.08 9.28 -20.28
C LYS A 14 -0.60 8.33 -19.20
N PRO A 15 -0.24 7.06 -19.55
CA PRO A 15 0.34 6.13 -18.58
C PRO A 15 1.59 6.77 -17.96
N PHE A 16 1.76 6.57 -16.64
CA PHE A 16 2.97 6.97 -15.94
C PHE A 16 4.14 6.13 -16.45
N ASP A 17 5.22 6.77 -16.83
CA ASP A 17 6.39 6.08 -17.40
C ASP A 17 7.35 5.65 -16.27
N PHE A 18 7.43 4.36 -16.00
CA PHE A 18 8.42 3.76 -15.12
C PHE A 18 9.65 3.32 -15.93
N SER A 19 10.27 4.23 -16.71
CA SER A 19 11.47 3.91 -17.46
C SER A 19 12.63 3.49 -16.54
N ASP A 20 13.48 2.59 -17.04
CA ASP A 20 14.58 1.97 -16.27
C ASP A 20 15.59 2.98 -15.68
N ASP A 21 15.69 4.17 -16.24
CA ASP A 21 16.60 5.24 -15.83
C ASP A 21 16.06 6.19 -14.75
N SER A 22 14.84 5.96 -14.26
CA SER A 22 14.26 6.80 -13.21
C SER A 22 14.87 6.49 -11.85
N VAL A 23 16.05 7.06 -11.59
CA VAL A 23 16.51 7.27 -10.21
C VAL A 23 15.40 8.05 -9.48
N PRO A 24 15.00 7.64 -8.25
CA PRO A 24 14.02 8.39 -7.48
C PRO A 24 14.39 9.87 -7.48
N LYS A 25 13.49 10.72 -7.98
CA LYS A 25 13.75 12.15 -8.01
C LYS A 25 13.92 12.63 -6.58
N ARG A 26 15.03 13.29 -6.30
CA ARG A 26 15.27 13.95 -5.01
C ARG A 26 14.12 14.92 -4.75
N VAL A 27 13.45 14.78 -3.61
CA VAL A 27 12.39 15.71 -3.21
C VAL A 27 13.04 16.97 -2.70
N VAL A 28 12.84 18.09 -3.42
CA VAL A 28 13.27 19.41 -2.96
C VAL A 28 12.10 20.05 -2.22
N LEU A 29 12.27 20.27 -0.93
CA LEU A 29 11.22 20.86 -0.09
C LEU A 29 11.09 22.37 -0.31
N SER A 30 9.86 22.88 -0.35
CA SER A 30 9.59 24.30 -0.18
C SER A 30 9.90 24.75 1.25
N ILE A 31 10.03 26.06 1.48
CA ILE A 31 10.27 26.65 2.82
C ILE A 31 9.17 26.20 3.80
N ASP A 32 7.91 26.18 3.37
CA ASP A 32 6.79 25.75 4.22
C ASP A 32 6.87 24.26 4.53
N GLN A 33 7.24 23.41 3.58
CA GLN A 33 7.45 21.99 3.79
C GLN A 33 8.62 21.73 4.74
N GLN A 34 9.73 22.44 4.60
CA GLN A 34 10.86 22.34 5.55
C GLN A 34 10.42 22.67 6.99
N ARG A 35 9.63 23.74 7.17
CA ARG A 35 9.10 24.10 8.48
C ARG A 35 8.20 22.99 9.04
N CYS A 36 7.28 22.45 8.23
CA CYS A 36 6.42 21.34 8.65
C CYS A 36 7.24 20.09 9.04
N CYS A 37 8.28 19.75 8.27
CA CYS A 37 9.17 18.63 8.58
C CYS A 37 9.95 18.85 9.88
N LEU A 38 10.46 20.06 10.13
CA LEU A 38 11.18 20.39 11.38
C LEU A 38 10.25 20.28 12.59
N GLU A 39 9.04 20.89 12.55
CA GLU A 39 8.05 20.80 13.61
C GLU A 39 7.66 19.34 13.89
N ALA A 40 7.45 18.55 12.83
CA ALA A 40 7.10 17.15 12.96
C ALA A 40 8.25 16.33 13.56
N LEU A 41 9.48 16.54 13.11
CA LEU A 41 10.67 15.84 13.60
C LEU A 41 10.84 16.02 15.12
N GLU A 42 10.68 17.24 15.64
CA GLU A 42 10.74 17.51 17.08
C GLU A 42 9.66 16.72 17.84
N VAL A 43 8.41 16.73 17.36
CA VAL A 43 7.29 16.03 18.01
C VAL A 43 7.51 14.52 18.02
N PHE A 44 7.93 13.92 16.87
CA PHE A 44 8.16 12.49 16.78
C PHE A 44 9.36 12.04 17.63
N LYS A 45 10.46 12.81 17.67
CA LYS A 45 11.62 12.55 18.53
C LYS A 45 11.28 12.64 20.02
N ASP A 46 10.57 13.69 20.44
CA ASP A 46 10.15 13.84 21.83
C ASP A 46 9.29 12.65 22.27
N LYS A 47 8.26 12.30 21.49
CA LYS A 47 7.43 11.12 21.79
C LYS A 47 8.27 9.84 21.85
N ARG A 48 9.15 9.61 20.87
CA ARG A 48 9.91 8.36 20.74
C ARG A 48 10.92 8.16 21.85
N PHE A 49 11.64 9.19 22.22
CA PHE A 49 12.79 9.10 23.13
C PHE A 49 12.52 9.62 24.54
N SER A 50 11.68 10.65 24.70
CA SER A 50 11.40 11.25 26.00
C SER A 50 10.19 10.62 26.71
N SER A 51 9.31 9.91 25.97
CA SER A 51 8.04 9.41 26.51
C SER A 51 7.72 7.95 26.16
N PRO A 52 8.64 6.97 26.37
CA PRO A 52 8.45 5.59 25.93
C PRO A 52 7.24 4.90 26.56
N GLU A 53 6.91 5.23 27.82
CA GLU A 53 5.73 4.67 28.50
C GLU A 53 4.42 5.18 27.87
N LYS A 54 4.39 6.42 27.39
CA LYS A 54 3.24 6.97 26.69
C LYS A 54 2.99 6.23 25.39
N ILE A 55 4.02 5.98 24.60
CA ILE A 55 3.92 5.17 23.36
C ILE A 55 3.40 3.76 23.67
N ARG A 56 3.86 3.14 24.74
CA ARG A 56 3.38 1.83 25.18
C ARG A 56 1.88 1.85 25.50
N GLN A 57 1.43 2.86 26.26
CA GLN A 57 0.01 3.03 26.59
C GLN A 57 -0.84 3.31 25.36
N GLU A 58 -0.36 4.15 24.43
CA GLU A 58 -1.01 4.41 23.14
C GLU A 58 -1.26 3.10 22.37
N PHE A 59 -0.23 2.26 22.26
CA PHE A 59 -0.37 0.97 21.57
C PHE A 59 -1.30 0.00 22.33
N MET A 60 -1.23 -0.05 23.65
CA MET A 60 -2.16 -0.85 24.45
C MET A 60 -3.63 -0.43 24.24
N THR A 61 -3.89 0.87 24.15
CA THR A 61 -5.22 1.40 23.82
C THR A 61 -5.68 0.96 22.44
N LEU A 62 -4.79 1.01 21.44
CA LEU A 62 -5.06 0.48 20.11
C LEU A 62 -5.37 -1.03 20.12
N GLN A 63 -4.73 -1.80 21.00
CA GLN A 63 -4.99 -3.24 21.12
C GLN A 63 -6.26 -3.56 21.91
N ALA A 64 -6.66 -2.71 22.84
CA ALA A 64 -7.89 -2.90 23.62
C ALA A 64 -9.16 -2.74 22.80
N THR A 65 -9.11 -2.02 21.67
CA THR A 65 -10.23 -1.81 20.75
C THR A 65 -10.40 -2.95 19.73
N ARG A 66 -10.12 -4.21 20.14
CA ARG A 66 -10.32 -5.35 19.26
C ARG A 66 -11.80 -5.59 18.99
N MET A 67 -12.11 -5.78 17.71
CA MET A 67 -13.44 -6.10 17.25
C MET A 67 -13.89 -7.46 17.78
N ARG A 68 -15.13 -7.54 18.27
CA ARG A 68 -15.74 -8.80 18.72
C ARG A 68 -16.15 -9.68 17.54
N ALA A 69 -16.18 -10.99 17.72
CA ALA A 69 -16.58 -11.93 16.67
C ALA A 69 -17.99 -11.65 16.09
N SER A 70 -18.94 -11.20 16.94
CA SER A 70 -20.29 -10.80 16.51
C SER A 70 -20.27 -9.56 15.63
N GLU A 71 -19.45 -8.58 15.96
CA GLU A 71 -19.26 -7.37 15.17
C GLU A 71 -18.58 -7.67 13.83
N MET A 72 -17.58 -8.55 13.82
CA MET A 72 -16.95 -9.01 12.58
C MET A 72 -17.98 -9.65 11.65
N LYS A 73 -18.86 -10.52 12.17
CA LYS A 73 -19.92 -11.13 11.37
C LYS A 73 -20.86 -10.11 10.72
N SER A 74 -21.22 -9.06 11.45
CA SER A 74 -22.12 -8.02 10.91
C SER A 74 -21.45 -7.09 9.92
N ARG A 75 -20.14 -6.89 10.01
CA ARG A 75 -19.39 -5.93 9.17
C ARG A 75 -18.67 -6.57 7.97
N CYS A 76 -18.54 -7.90 7.95
CA CYS A 76 -17.81 -8.67 6.93
C CYS A 76 -18.69 -9.73 6.27
N SER A 77 -19.97 -9.45 6.08
CA SER A 77 -20.97 -10.42 5.61
C SER A 77 -20.62 -11.00 4.24
N MET A 78 -20.09 -10.18 3.34
CA MET A 78 -19.66 -10.63 2.01
C MET A 78 -18.46 -11.57 2.07
N ALA A 79 -17.50 -11.33 2.96
CA ALA A 79 -16.34 -12.20 3.15
C ALA A 79 -16.75 -13.57 3.73
N LEU A 80 -17.77 -13.61 4.55
CA LEU A 80 -18.30 -14.81 5.21
C LEU A 80 -19.34 -15.56 4.37
N ASN A 81 -19.72 -15.04 3.22
CA ASN A 81 -20.57 -15.76 2.27
C ASN A 81 -19.87 -17.05 1.83
N SER A 82 -20.60 -18.15 1.73
CA SER A 82 -20.06 -19.47 1.37
C SER A 82 -19.29 -19.49 0.05
N ALA A 83 -19.66 -18.64 -0.91
CA ALA A 83 -18.95 -18.49 -2.18
C ALA A 83 -17.58 -17.77 -2.06
N ASN A 84 -17.34 -17.05 -0.94
CA ASN A 84 -16.17 -16.20 -0.76
C ASN A 84 -15.21 -16.69 0.33
N ILE A 85 -15.64 -17.57 1.22
CA ILE A 85 -14.83 -18.06 2.34
C ILE A 85 -13.48 -18.60 1.87
N SER A 86 -13.44 -19.38 0.80
CA SER A 86 -12.21 -19.96 0.26
C SER A 86 -11.27 -18.93 -0.37
N LYS A 87 -11.75 -17.71 -0.67
CA LYS A 87 -10.94 -16.61 -1.20
C LYS A 87 -10.20 -15.85 -0.10
N ASN A 88 -10.42 -16.14 1.18
CA ASN A 88 -9.75 -15.55 2.31
C ASN A 88 -8.60 -16.43 2.77
N ARG A 89 -7.38 -15.86 2.85
CA ARG A 89 -6.18 -16.58 3.34
C ARG A 89 -6.28 -16.91 4.82
N TYR A 90 -6.92 -16.01 5.61
CA TYR A 90 -7.12 -16.13 7.05
C TYR A 90 -8.59 -15.92 7.38
N THR A 91 -9.12 -16.69 8.32
CA THR A 91 -10.53 -16.65 8.70
C THR A 91 -10.91 -15.45 9.57
N ASP A 92 -9.92 -14.80 10.17
CA ASP A 92 -10.04 -13.67 11.10
C ASP A 92 -9.52 -12.33 10.53
N VAL A 93 -9.04 -12.30 9.28
CA VAL A 93 -8.59 -11.09 8.60
C VAL A 93 -9.46 -10.87 7.36
N LEU A 94 -10.59 -10.19 7.56
CA LEU A 94 -11.63 -10.01 6.55
C LEU A 94 -11.82 -8.51 6.24
N PRO A 95 -12.13 -8.16 4.98
CA PRO A 95 -12.48 -6.78 4.62
C PRO A 95 -13.89 -6.44 5.11
N PHE A 96 -14.07 -5.19 5.57
CA PHE A 96 -15.38 -4.68 5.94
C PHE A 96 -16.24 -4.40 4.71
N ASP A 97 -17.55 -4.68 4.79
CA ASP A 97 -18.48 -4.54 3.67
C ASP A 97 -18.58 -3.10 3.12
N ASN A 98 -18.39 -2.10 3.98
CA ASN A 98 -18.55 -0.69 3.65
C ASN A 98 -17.41 -0.06 2.84
N ASN A 99 -16.21 -0.67 2.86
CA ASN A 99 -15.04 -0.13 2.15
C ASN A 99 -14.17 -1.20 1.48
N ARG A 100 -14.67 -2.43 1.37
CA ARG A 100 -13.99 -3.46 0.58
C ARG A 100 -13.91 -3.05 -0.88
N VAL A 101 -12.92 -3.53 -1.59
CA VAL A 101 -12.90 -3.46 -3.04
C VAL A 101 -14.00 -4.37 -3.61
N VAL A 102 -14.79 -3.81 -4.51
CA VAL A 102 -15.82 -4.53 -5.27
C VAL A 102 -15.32 -4.65 -6.71
N LEU A 103 -15.32 -5.85 -7.24
CA LEU A 103 -14.95 -6.10 -8.64
C LEU A 103 -16.20 -6.04 -9.51
N ASP A 104 -16.12 -5.29 -10.61
CA ASP A 104 -17.20 -5.19 -11.58
C ASP A 104 -17.33 -6.46 -12.44
N PRO A 105 -18.53 -6.77 -12.98
CA PRO A 105 -18.67 -7.85 -13.96
C PRO A 105 -17.72 -7.67 -15.17
N PRO A 106 -17.19 -8.73 -15.76
CA PRO A 106 -17.51 -10.16 -15.53
C PRO A 106 -16.78 -10.81 -14.34
N ALA A 107 -16.02 -10.05 -13.54
CA ALA A 107 -15.30 -10.58 -12.40
C ALA A 107 -16.25 -11.11 -11.30
N ARG A 108 -15.69 -11.93 -10.42
CA ARG A 108 -16.46 -12.70 -9.42
C ARG A 108 -16.92 -11.89 -8.20
N GLY A 109 -16.87 -10.56 -8.27
CA GLY A 109 -17.44 -9.63 -7.29
C GLY A 109 -16.76 -9.54 -5.94
N TYR A 110 -15.82 -10.44 -5.55
CA TYR A 110 -15.18 -10.46 -4.25
C TYR A 110 -13.68 -10.69 -4.31
N ILE A 111 -12.96 -9.85 -3.58
CA ILE A 111 -11.55 -9.99 -3.24
C ILE A 111 -11.33 -9.54 -1.79
N ASN A 112 -10.40 -10.18 -1.06
CA ASN A 112 -10.01 -9.71 0.28
C ASN A 112 -9.08 -8.51 0.17
N ALA A 113 -9.66 -7.34 -0.05
CA ALA A 113 -8.99 -6.06 -0.20
C ALA A 113 -9.87 -4.92 0.32
N SER A 114 -9.27 -3.90 0.91
CA SER A 114 -9.93 -2.75 1.51
C SER A 114 -9.29 -1.46 1.04
N PHE A 115 -10.10 -0.45 0.71
CA PHE A 115 -9.61 0.91 0.53
C PHE A 115 -9.17 1.49 1.87
N ILE A 116 -8.00 2.14 1.87
CA ILE A 116 -7.44 2.84 3.03
C ILE A 116 -7.16 4.27 2.62
N LYS A 117 -7.85 5.22 3.26
CA LYS A 117 -7.81 6.63 2.91
C LYS A 117 -8.03 7.50 4.14
N ILE A 118 -7.31 8.61 4.26
CA ILE A 118 -7.54 9.65 5.27
C ILE A 118 -7.98 10.97 4.61
N SER A 119 -7.32 11.38 3.53
CA SER A 119 -7.57 12.65 2.83
C SER A 119 -7.48 12.44 1.32
N GLU A 120 -8.04 13.37 0.54
CA GLU A 120 -7.95 13.37 -0.93
C GLU A 120 -6.59 13.88 -1.43
N ASP A 121 -5.85 14.61 -0.60
CA ASP A 121 -4.63 15.31 -0.98
C ASP A 121 -3.38 14.41 -0.95
N VAL A 122 -3.52 13.18 -0.46
CA VAL A 122 -2.45 12.20 -0.35
C VAL A 122 -2.83 10.88 -0.99
N SER A 123 -1.83 10.03 -1.22
CA SER A 123 -2.04 8.70 -1.82
C SER A 123 -3.09 7.88 -1.06
N GLN A 124 -4.00 7.29 -1.81
CA GLN A 124 -4.91 6.27 -1.33
C GLN A 124 -4.25 4.91 -1.47
N PHE A 125 -4.62 3.99 -0.59
CA PHE A 125 -4.11 2.62 -0.66
C PHE A 125 -5.25 1.62 -0.85
N ILE A 126 -4.90 0.49 -1.45
CA ILE A 126 -5.66 -0.76 -1.31
C ILE A 126 -4.80 -1.71 -0.48
N ALA A 127 -5.22 -1.97 0.76
CA ALA A 127 -4.60 -2.97 1.60
C ALA A 127 -5.24 -4.33 1.35
N THR A 128 -4.43 -5.34 0.98
CA THR A 128 -4.93 -6.67 0.62
C THR A 128 -4.05 -7.78 1.16
N GLN A 129 -4.59 -8.98 1.24
CA GLN A 129 -3.81 -10.19 1.55
C GLN A 129 -2.87 -10.55 0.40
N GLY A 130 -1.83 -11.34 0.68
CA GLY A 130 -1.06 -12.01 -0.36
C GLY A 130 -1.97 -12.91 -1.21
N PRO A 131 -2.06 -12.70 -2.53
CA PRO A 131 -2.98 -13.46 -3.39
C PRO A 131 -2.84 -14.97 -3.26
N LEU A 132 -3.97 -15.68 -3.28
CA LEU A 132 -4.05 -17.13 -3.37
C LEU A 132 -4.04 -17.55 -4.84
N GLN A 133 -3.60 -18.77 -5.15
CA GLN A 133 -3.50 -19.24 -6.54
C GLN A 133 -4.80 -19.08 -7.33
N HIS A 134 -5.94 -19.34 -6.70
CA HIS A 134 -7.26 -19.23 -7.33
C HIS A 134 -7.87 -17.81 -7.28
N THR A 135 -7.13 -16.82 -6.73
CA THR A 135 -7.53 -15.40 -6.71
C THR A 135 -6.61 -14.49 -7.52
N PHE A 136 -5.67 -15.05 -8.30
CA PHE A 136 -4.75 -14.24 -9.12
C PHE A 136 -5.48 -13.41 -10.17
N GLU A 137 -6.48 -13.99 -10.84
CA GLU A 137 -7.32 -13.26 -11.79
C GLU A 137 -8.07 -12.13 -11.11
N ASP A 138 -8.73 -12.38 -9.97
CA ASP A 138 -9.41 -11.35 -9.18
C ASP A 138 -8.47 -10.21 -8.74
N PHE A 139 -7.21 -10.55 -8.41
CA PHE A 139 -6.20 -9.56 -8.02
C PHE A 139 -5.79 -8.66 -9.19
N TRP A 140 -5.51 -9.23 -10.36
CA TRP A 140 -5.16 -8.44 -11.54
C TRP A 140 -6.35 -7.65 -12.08
N GLU A 141 -7.57 -8.18 -11.97
CA GLU A 141 -8.81 -7.46 -12.26
C GLU A 141 -8.93 -6.20 -11.41
N MET A 142 -8.68 -6.31 -10.09
CA MET A 142 -8.61 -5.16 -9.19
C MET A 142 -7.59 -4.11 -9.65
N ILE A 143 -6.39 -4.55 -10.05
CA ILE A 143 -5.33 -3.64 -10.52
C ILE A 143 -5.77 -2.86 -11.75
N ILE A 144 -6.40 -3.53 -12.73
CA ILE A 144 -6.85 -2.89 -13.97
C ILE A 144 -8.02 -1.95 -13.70
N GLN A 145 -9.08 -2.42 -13.00
CA GLN A 145 -10.29 -1.64 -12.76
C GLN A 145 -10.03 -0.36 -11.97
N HIS A 146 -9.13 -0.40 -11.00
CA HIS A 146 -8.75 0.76 -10.20
C HIS A 146 -7.51 1.49 -10.73
N ARG A 147 -6.95 1.06 -11.89
CA ARG A 147 -5.79 1.66 -12.53
C ARG A 147 -4.60 1.84 -11.58
N CYS A 148 -4.34 0.84 -10.74
CA CYS A 148 -3.33 0.90 -9.70
C CYS A 148 -1.92 0.98 -10.32
N PRO A 149 -1.18 2.09 -10.11
CA PRO A 149 0.13 2.28 -10.75
C PRO A 149 1.25 1.52 -10.07
N VAL A 150 1.07 1.18 -8.78
CA VAL A 150 2.11 0.58 -7.94
C VAL A 150 1.55 -0.55 -7.09
N ILE A 151 2.33 -1.62 -6.98
CA ILE A 151 2.12 -2.72 -6.04
C ILE A 151 3.34 -2.78 -5.11
N VAL A 152 3.11 -2.68 -3.80
CA VAL A 152 4.12 -2.86 -2.76
C VAL A 152 3.89 -4.20 -2.07
N MET A 153 4.77 -5.16 -2.32
CA MET A 153 4.76 -6.50 -1.76
C MET A 153 5.77 -6.61 -0.63
N LEU A 154 5.31 -6.68 0.61
CA LEU A 154 6.14 -6.70 1.82
C LEU A 154 6.31 -8.13 2.37
N THR A 155 6.61 -9.07 1.50
CA THR A 155 6.81 -10.49 1.88
C THR A 155 7.53 -11.26 0.80
N GLN A 156 8.06 -12.41 1.16
CA GLN A 156 8.48 -13.47 0.25
C GLN A 156 7.30 -14.42 -0.05
N LEU A 157 7.47 -15.34 -0.99
CA LEU A 157 6.46 -16.34 -1.32
C LEU A 157 6.28 -17.38 -0.21
N PHE A 158 7.38 -17.78 0.42
CA PHE A 158 7.43 -18.77 1.49
C PHE A 158 8.19 -18.19 2.67
N ASP A 159 7.83 -18.57 3.89
CA ASP A 159 8.65 -18.29 5.06
C ASP A 159 9.79 -19.32 5.23
N ASN A 160 10.61 -19.14 6.27
CA ASN A 160 11.72 -20.04 6.59
C ASN A 160 11.27 -21.48 6.91
N TYR A 161 10.00 -21.68 7.24
CA TYR A 161 9.38 -22.99 7.48
C TYR A 161 8.69 -23.57 6.24
N LYS A 162 8.87 -22.97 5.06
CA LYS A 162 8.24 -23.32 3.79
C LYS A 162 6.70 -23.17 3.79
N ILE A 163 6.17 -22.35 4.70
CA ILE A 163 4.75 -22.01 4.71
C ILE A 163 4.50 -20.93 3.66
N VAL A 164 3.51 -21.12 2.80
CA VAL A 164 3.14 -20.18 1.74
C VAL A 164 2.57 -18.89 2.36
N LYS A 165 3.26 -17.77 2.13
CA LYS A 165 2.84 -16.42 2.56
C LYS A 165 2.13 -15.64 1.47
N CYS A 166 2.48 -15.90 0.21
CA CYS A 166 1.88 -15.28 -0.95
C CYS A 166 1.99 -16.24 -2.14
N GLY A 167 0.99 -16.27 -3.02
CA GLY A 167 1.11 -16.95 -4.30
C GLY A 167 1.98 -16.16 -5.27
N ASP A 168 2.61 -16.87 -6.20
CA ASP A 168 3.39 -16.25 -7.27
C ASP A 168 2.45 -15.73 -8.36
N TYR A 169 1.97 -14.51 -8.20
CA TYR A 169 1.06 -13.85 -9.14
C TYR A 169 1.79 -12.92 -10.14
N PHE A 170 3.08 -12.64 -9.95
CA PHE A 170 3.79 -11.52 -10.59
C PHE A 170 4.97 -11.94 -11.48
N GLN A 171 5.55 -13.13 -11.30
CA GLN A 171 6.71 -13.55 -12.09
C GLN A 171 6.30 -13.88 -13.54
N ALA A 172 6.83 -13.12 -14.49
CA ALA A 172 6.61 -13.27 -15.92
C ALA A 172 7.93 -13.10 -16.69
N ASP A 173 9.03 -13.60 -16.11
CA ASP A 173 10.40 -13.38 -16.61
C ASP A 173 10.70 -14.28 -17.81
N GLY A 174 10.01 -15.44 -17.91
CA GLY A 174 10.12 -16.38 -19.02
C GLY A 174 9.20 -16.07 -20.21
N GLY A 175 8.49 -14.92 -20.18
CA GLY A 175 7.54 -14.51 -21.21
C GLY A 175 6.16 -14.16 -20.65
N PRO A 176 5.18 -13.85 -21.51
CA PRO A 176 3.85 -13.47 -21.08
C PRO A 176 3.19 -14.53 -20.21
N ARG A 177 2.62 -14.12 -19.07
CA ARG A 177 1.87 -14.98 -18.17
C ARG A 177 0.39 -14.60 -18.16
N ARG A 178 -0.48 -15.60 -18.20
CA ARG A 178 -1.93 -15.41 -18.34
C ARG A 178 -2.67 -15.84 -17.07
N PHE A 179 -3.68 -15.05 -16.73
CA PHE A 179 -4.63 -15.29 -15.63
C PHE A 179 -6.03 -15.02 -16.18
N GLY A 180 -6.76 -16.07 -16.60
CA GLY A 180 -8.02 -15.90 -17.33
C GLY A 180 -7.82 -15.07 -18.60
N ASN A 181 -8.52 -13.95 -18.69
CA ASN A 181 -8.42 -13.02 -19.82
C ASN A 181 -7.37 -11.91 -19.62
N ILE A 182 -6.55 -11.99 -18.58
CA ILE A 182 -5.52 -11.00 -18.27
C ILE A 182 -4.15 -11.56 -18.62
N CYS A 183 -3.31 -10.73 -19.24
CA CYS A 183 -1.93 -11.02 -19.56
C CYS A 183 -1.01 -10.03 -18.86
N ILE A 184 0.06 -10.54 -18.27
CA ILE A 184 1.15 -9.73 -17.71
C ILE A 184 2.45 -10.02 -18.41
N VAL A 185 3.28 -8.99 -18.58
CA VAL A 185 4.61 -9.09 -19.19
C VAL A 185 5.59 -8.28 -18.36
N THR A 186 6.72 -8.90 -18.00
CA THR A 186 7.81 -8.18 -17.33
C THR A 186 8.64 -7.42 -18.38
N LYS A 187 8.75 -6.11 -18.24
CA LYS A 187 9.56 -5.24 -19.12
C LYS A 187 10.99 -5.15 -18.63
N TRP A 188 11.19 -4.99 -17.34
CA TRP A 188 12.49 -4.98 -16.71
C TRP A 188 12.40 -5.38 -15.24
N ILE A 189 13.53 -5.85 -14.70
CA ILE A 189 13.74 -6.20 -13.29
C ILE A 189 15.02 -5.54 -12.82
N LYS A 190 15.00 -4.98 -11.61
CA LYS A 190 16.16 -4.35 -10.97
C LYS A 190 16.18 -4.69 -9.49
N THR A 191 17.33 -5.01 -8.95
CA THR A 191 17.55 -5.17 -7.51
C THR A 191 18.32 -3.97 -6.99
N THR A 192 17.84 -3.36 -5.90
CA THR A 192 18.49 -2.22 -5.26
C THR A 192 19.52 -2.65 -4.22
N GLN A 193 20.30 -1.68 -3.71
CA GLN A 193 21.28 -1.93 -2.65
C GLN A 193 20.63 -2.34 -1.31
N THR A 194 19.36 -1.96 -1.09
CA THR A 194 18.58 -2.35 0.08
C THR A 194 17.81 -3.67 -0.11
N SER A 195 18.17 -4.45 -1.13
CA SER A 195 17.55 -5.74 -1.47
C SER A 195 16.10 -5.65 -1.94
N LEU A 196 15.61 -4.47 -2.34
CA LEU A 196 14.32 -4.37 -3.01
C LEU A 196 14.42 -4.93 -4.43
N ILE A 197 13.38 -5.64 -4.84
CA ILE A 197 13.25 -6.13 -6.21
C ILE A 197 12.15 -5.31 -6.89
N LEU A 198 12.55 -4.49 -7.84
CA LEU A 198 11.67 -3.65 -8.64
C LEU A 198 11.37 -4.34 -9.96
N ARG A 199 10.12 -4.37 -10.38
CA ARG A 199 9.68 -4.88 -11.68
C ARG A 199 8.74 -3.88 -12.34
N CYS A 200 8.95 -3.59 -13.61
CA CYS A 200 7.95 -2.94 -14.43
C CYS A 200 7.13 -4.02 -15.13
N LEU A 201 5.84 -4.05 -14.86
CA LEU A 201 4.90 -5.01 -15.45
C LEU A 201 3.94 -4.28 -16.39
N GLU A 202 3.79 -4.77 -17.61
CA GLU A 202 2.67 -4.40 -18.49
C GLU A 202 1.52 -5.37 -18.23
N VAL A 203 0.32 -4.83 -18.03
CA VAL A 203 -0.88 -5.59 -17.70
C VAL A 203 -2.02 -5.16 -18.63
N ASN A 204 -2.67 -6.10 -19.28
CA ASN A 204 -3.80 -5.81 -20.17
C ASN A 204 -4.77 -7.00 -20.26
N TYR A 205 -5.99 -6.72 -20.68
CA TYR A 205 -6.87 -7.79 -21.19
C TYR A 205 -6.39 -8.27 -22.54
N ILE A 206 -6.40 -9.59 -22.77
CA ILE A 206 -5.86 -10.23 -23.98
C ILE A 206 -6.53 -9.70 -25.26
N GLU A 207 -7.84 -9.41 -25.20
CA GLU A 207 -8.63 -8.94 -26.34
C GLU A 207 -8.74 -7.40 -26.39
N SER A 208 -8.14 -6.67 -25.44
CA SER A 208 -8.21 -5.22 -25.42
C SER A 208 -7.35 -4.59 -26.50
N LYS A 209 -7.88 -3.53 -27.11
CA LYS A 209 -7.13 -2.64 -28.01
C LYS A 209 -6.53 -1.43 -27.27
N GLU A 210 -6.83 -1.27 -26.00
CA GLU A 210 -6.27 -0.20 -25.17
C GLU A 210 -4.79 -0.49 -24.87
N PRO A 211 -3.97 0.56 -24.68
CA PRO A 211 -2.58 0.38 -24.29
C PRO A 211 -2.51 -0.32 -22.93
N PRO A 212 -1.50 -1.19 -22.71
CA PRO A 212 -1.30 -1.87 -21.43
C PRO A 212 -1.16 -0.88 -20.27
N LEU A 213 -1.67 -1.26 -19.11
CA LEU A 213 -1.39 -0.57 -17.86
C LEU A 213 0.05 -0.89 -17.44
N CYS A 214 0.87 0.14 -17.24
CA CYS A 214 2.22 -0.02 -16.69
C CYS A 214 2.14 0.02 -15.16
N VAL A 215 2.64 -1.01 -14.50
CA VAL A 215 2.58 -1.20 -13.04
C VAL A 215 3.99 -1.39 -12.48
N LEU A 216 4.40 -0.55 -11.54
CA LEU A 216 5.62 -0.75 -10.77
C LEU A 216 5.34 -1.73 -9.62
N HIS A 217 5.95 -2.91 -9.68
CA HIS A 217 5.91 -3.90 -8.62
C HIS A 217 7.18 -3.82 -7.80
N ILE A 218 7.06 -3.44 -6.51
CA ILE A 218 8.15 -3.31 -5.56
C ILE A 218 8.02 -4.44 -4.54
N GLN A 219 9.00 -5.34 -4.51
CA GLN A 219 9.05 -6.42 -3.54
C GLN A 219 10.14 -6.17 -2.51
N TYR A 220 9.78 -6.24 -1.23
CA TYR A 220 10.70 -6.30 -0.10
C TYR A 220 10.61 -7.68 0.57
N PRO A 221 11.45 -8.65 0.16
CA PRO A 221 11.37 -10.02 0.65
C PRO A 221 11.84 -10.18 2.11
N ASP A 222 12.77 -9.33 2.56
CA ASP A 222 13.49 -9.52 3.82
C ASP A 222 12.75 -8.99 5.07
N TRP A 223 11.53 -8.43 4.91
CA TRP A 223 10.74 -8.02 6.06
C TRP A 223 10.18 -9.24 6.81
N PRO A 224 10.63 -9.50 8.06
CA PRO A 224 10.24 -10.70 8.79
C PRO A 224 8.75 -10.69 9.15
N ASP A 225 8.15 -11.88 9.21
CA ASP A 225 6.75 -12.03 9.61
C ASP A 225 6.59 -11.67 11.09
N HIS A 226 5.56 -10.91 11.44
CA HIS A 226 5.30 -10.35 12.78
C HIS A 226 6.41 -9.47 13.38
N GLY A 227 7.52 -9.28 12.68
CA GLY A 227 8.66 -8.47 13.10
C GLY A 227 8.78 -7.16 12.32
N VAL A 228 9.96 -6.56 12.44
CA VAL A 228 10.38 -5.36 11.72
C VAL A 228 11.75 -5.58 11.07
N PRO A 229 12.10 -4.81 10.02
CA PRO A 229 13.44 -4.81 9.44
C PRO A 229 14.50 -4.36 10.46
N LYS A 230 15.77 -4.63 10.16
CA LYS A 230 16.92 -4.21 11.00
C LYS A 230 17.08 -2.69 11.04
N ASP A 231 16.75 -2.03 9.94
CA ASP A 231 16.81 -0.59 9.74
C ASP A 231 15.64 -0.11 8.88
N THR A 232 15.53 1.18 8.68
CA THR A 232 14.43 1.81 7.96
C THR A 232 14.70 2.02 6.47
N LEU A 233 15.93 1.72 5.99
CA LEU A 233 16.43 2.10 4.67
C LEU A 233 15.56 1.57 3.53
N ALA A 234 15.24 0.26 3.55
CA ALA A 234 14.44 -0.35 2.49
C ALA A 234 13.02 0.23 2.43
N VAL A 235 12.39 0.46 3.59
CA VAL A 235 11.03 1.03 3.66
C VAL A 235 11.03 2.47 3.15
N ARG A 236 12.05 3.25 3.50
CA ARG A 236 12.23 4.64 3.03
C ARG A 236 12.56 4.69 1.54
N GLU A 237 13.31 3.72 1.02
CA GLU A 237 13.52 3.61 -0.42
C GLU A 237 12.20 3.34 -1.16
N ILE A 238 11.31 2.48 -0.63
CA ILE A 238 9.97 2.29 -1.22
C ILE A 238 9.20 3.62 -1.26
N LEU A 239 9.25 4.42 -0.19
CA LEU A 239 8.64 5.75 -0.18
C LEU A 239 9.19 6.64 -1.31
N LYS A 240 10.52 6.71 -1.44
CA LYS A 240 11.19 7.52 -2.47
C LYS A 240 10.80 7.08 -3.89
N GLN A 241 10.65 5.77 -4.14
CA GLN A 241 10.18 5.24 -5.42
C GLN A 241 8.73 5.65 -5.72
N THR A 242 7.90 5.87 -4.72
CA THR A 242 6.47 6.16 -4.86
C THR A 242 6.12 7.64 -4.79
N PHE A 243 7.00 8.51 -4.27
CA PHE A 243 6.72 9.95 -4.16
C PHE A 243 6.48 10.65 -5.50
N SER A 244 7.08 10.17 -6.58
CA SER A 244 6.88 10.72 -7.92
C SER A 244 5.55 10.30 -8.56
N VAL A 245 4.83 9.36 -7.96
CA VAL A 245 3.55 8.84 -8.47
C VAL A 245 2.42 9.75 -8.01
N PRO A 246 1.75 10.49 -8.91
CA PRO A 246 0.67 11.37 -8.53
C PRO A 246 -0.50 10.59 -7.89
N PRO A 247 -1.09 11.07 -6.78
CA PRO A 247 -2.25 10.43 -6.16
C PRO A 247 -3.45 10.25 -7.12
N SER A 248 -3.57 11.10 -8.14
CA SER A 248 -4.63 11.06 -9.15
C SER A 248 -4.54 9.89 -10.13
N LEU A 249 -3.41 9.16 -10.19
CA LEU A 249 -3.25 8.02 -11.10
C LEU A 249 -4.02 6.78 -10.64
N GLY A 250 -4.24 6.63 -9.35
CA GLY A 250 -4.93 5.51 -8.75
C GLY A 250 -4.31 5.13 -7.40
N PRO A 251 -4.96 4.21 -6.66
CA PRO A 251 -4.47 3.77 -5.36
C PRO A 251 -3.20 2.92 -5.48
N ILE A 252 -2.32 3.02 -4.47
CA ILE A 252 -1.18 2.15 -4.30
C ILE A 252 -1.65 0.86 -3.62
N VAL A 253 -1.45 -0.28 -4.27
CA VAL A 253 -1.76 -1.59 -3.65
C VAL A 253 -0.62 -2.01 -2.73
N VAL A 254 -0.96 -2.31 -1.47
CA VAL A 254 0.02 -2.76 -0.47
C VAL A 254 -0.42 -4.10 0.11
N HIS A 255 0.45 -5.09 0.08
CA HIS A 255 0.16 -6.37 0.69
C HIS A 255 1.38 -7.01 1.37
N CYS A 256 1.09 -7.91 2.29
CA CYS A 256 2.05 -8.85 2.87
C CYS A 256 1.44 -10.27 2.79
N SER A 257 1.38 -11.02 3.88
CA SER A 257 0.60 -12.27 3.92
C SER A 257 -0.87 -12.00 4.25
N ALA A 258 -1.17 -11.45 5.43
CA ALA A 258 -2.54 -11.11 5.85
C ALA A 258 -3.02 -9.73 5.35
N GLY A 259 -2.09 -8.84 5.00
CA GLY A 259 -2.41 -7.48 4.57
C GLY A 259 -2.82 -6.55 5.71
N ILE A 260 -2.23 -6.71 6.90
CA ILE A 260 -2.53 -5.88 8.08
C ILE A 260 -1.29 -5.41 8.87
N GLY A 261 -0.33 -6.28 9.19
CA GLY A 261 0.83 -5.93 10.02
C GLY A 261 1.83 -5.08 9.24
N ARG A 262 2.69 -5.71 8.43
CA ARG A 262 3.67 -5.05 7.55
C ARG A 262 3.00 -4.03 6.63
N THR A 263 1.86 -4.40 6.05
CA THR A 263 1.02 -3.52 5.22
C THR A 263 0.58 -2.27 5.99
N GLY A 264 0.03 -2.43 7.18
CA GLY A 264 -0.41 -1.31 8.02
C GLY A 264 0.74 -0.40 8.42
N THR A 265 1.90 -0.98 8.76
CA THR A 265 3.11 -0.24 9.11
C THR A 265 3.58 0.63 7.95
N TYR A 266 3.72 0.07 6.75
CA TYR A 266 4.09 0.84 5.57
C TYR A 266 3.09 1.95 5.24
N CYS A 267 1.79 1.62 5.21
CA CYS A 267 0.75 2.62 4.94
C CYS A 267 0.75 3.76 5.96
N ALA A 268 0.99 3.46 7.26
CA ALA A 268 1.05 4.48 8.31
C ALA A 268 2.24 5.42 8.11
N ILE A 269 3.43 4.88 7.83
CA ILE A 269 4.63 5.67 7.55
C ILE A 269 4.40 6.56 6.32
N HIS A 270 4.00 5.96 5.20
CA HIS A 270 3.80 6.67 3.92
C HIS A 270 2.77 7.79 4.06
N ASN A 271 1.59 7.49 4.61
CA ASN A 271 0.53 8.47 4.78
C ASN A 271 0.93 9.61 5.71
N THR A 272 1.62 9.31 6.82
CA THR A 272 2.09 10.32 7.77
C THR A 272 3.07 11.28 7.12
N ILE A 273 4.08 10.78 6.38
CA ILE A 273 5.06 11.63 5.69
C ILE A 273 4.37 12.51 4.65
N GLN A 274 3.50 11.96 3.80
CA GLN A 274 2.79 12.76 2.80
C GLN A 274 1.92 13.85 3.43
N ARG A 275 1.20 13.54 4.52
CA ARG A 275 0.37 14.53 5.22
C ARG A 275 1.18 15.63 5.87
N ILE A 276 2.36 15.33 6.42
CA ILE A 276 3.30 16.34 6.90
C ILE A 276 3.72 17.27 5.74
N LEU A 277 4.06 16.71 4.58
CA LEU A 277 4.49 17.46 3.41
C LEU A 277 3.40 18.37 2.82
N VAL A 278 2.13 18.05 3.01
CA VAL A 278 1.00 18.91 2.61
C VAL A 278 0.52 19.84 3.76
N GLY A 279 1.21 19.84 4.92
CA GLY A 279 0.93 20.73 6.05
C GLY A 279 -0.21 20.28 6.95
N ASP A 280 -0.64 19.03 6.88
CA ASP A 280 -1.68 18.49 7.77
C ASP A 280 -1.11 18.16 9.16
N LYS A 281 -1.36 19.07 10.13
CA LYS A 281 -0.90 18.90 11.52
C LYS A 281 -1.49 17.69 12.23
N SER A 282 -2.62 17.16 11.78
CA SER A 282 -3.22 15.96 12.39
C SER A 282 -2.41 14.68 12.09
N ALA A 283 -1.45 14.75 11.15
CA ALA A 283 -0.48 13.68 10.89
C ALA A 283 0.46 13.39 12.06
N LEU A 284 0.64 14.37 13.00
CA LEU A 284 1.48 14.21 14.19
C LEU A 284 0.87 13.26 15.23
N ASP A 285 -0.40 12.89 15.07
CA ASP A 285 -1.10 11.91 15.89
C ASP A 285 -1.14 10.54 15.19
N LEU A 286 -0.09 9.75 15.39
CA LEU A 286 0.03 8.42 14.81
C LEU A 286 -1.04 7.43 15.32
N VAL A 287 -1.47 7.60 16.60
CA VAL A 287 -2.56 6.79 17.18
C VAL A 287 -3.85 7.01 16.40
N ASN A 288 -4.19 8.27 16.15
CA ASN A 288 -5.39 8.61 15.38
C ASN A 288 -5.30 8.08 13.94
N THR A 289 -4.14 8.23 13.28
CA THR A 289 -3.88 7.67 11.94
C THR A 289 -4.15 6.16 11.89
N ILE A 290 -3.60 5.40 12.84
CA ILE A 290 -3.78 3.94 12.90
C ILE A 290 -5.21 3.58 13.28
N THR A 291 -5.87 4.36 14.16
CA THR A 291 -7.28 4.16 14.52
C THR A 291 -8.18 4.29 13.29
N ILE A 292 -7.96 5.32 12.48
CA ILE A 292 -8.69 5.50 11.21
C ILE A 292 -8.43 4.30 10.28
N PHE A 293 -7.18 3.83 10.14
CA PHE A 293 -6.88 2.66 9.32
C PHE A 293 -7.56 1.40 9.84
N ARG A 294 -7.59 1.18 11.17
CA ARG A 294 -8.28 0.04 11.79
C ARG A 294 -9.79 0.09 11.63
N SER A 295 -10.38 1.27 11.48
CA SER A 295 -11.81 1.41 11.14
C SER A 295 -12.11 1.00 9.69
N GLN A 296 -11.10 0.96 8.82
CA GLN A 296 -11.18 0.61 7.40
C GLN A 296 -10.68 -0.82 7.10
N ARG A 297 -9.69 -1.32 7.86
CA ARG A 297 -9.24 -2.71 7.79
C ARG A 297 -8.77 -3.16 9.18
N ILE A 298 -9.27 -4.30 9.61
CA ILE A 298 -8.98 -4.85 10.94
C ILE A 298 -7.46 -4.99 11.17
N GLY A 299 -6.99 -4.61 12.37
CA GLY A 299 -5.65 -4.97 12.86
C GLY A 299 -4.47 -4.32 12.15
N MET A 300 -4.68 -3.23 11.40
CA MET A 300 -3.58 -2.47 10.79
C MET A 300 -2.56 -2.06 11.86
N VAL A 301 -1.25 -2.30 11.61
CA VAL A 301 -0.13 -2.22 12.58
C VAL A 301 -0.35 -3.21 13.74
N GLN A 302 0.20 -4.39 13.61
CA GLN A 302 -0.20 -5.56 14.39
C GLN A 302 0.56 -5.71 15.70
N THR A 303 1.85 -5.33 15.76
CA THR A 303 2.73 -5.51 16.91
C THR A 303 3.28 -4.20 17.44
N MET A 304 3.76 -4.22 18.70
CA MET A 304 4.41 -3.07 19.33
C MET A 304 5.68 -2.66 18.58
N GLU A 305 6.45 -3.65 18.12
CA GLU A 305 7.66 -3.41 17.34
C GLU A 305 7.33 -2.68 16.03
N GLN A 306 6.25 -3.07 15.34
CA GLN A 306 5.78 -2.40 14.13
C GLN A 306 5.34 -0.95 14.42
N TYR A 307 4.70 -0.72 15.57
CA TYR A 307 4.30 0.61 15.99
C TYR A 307 5.51 1.51 16.28
N LEU A 308 6.51 1.00 16.99
CA LEU A 308 7.78 1.71 17.23
C LEU A 308 8.53 1.97 15.94
N PHE A 309 8.55 0.98 15.03
CA PHE A 309 9.19 1.11 13.73
C PHE A 309 8.55 2.21 12.86
N CYS A 310 7.25 2.49 13.01
CA CYS A 310 6.64 3.65 12.36
C CYS A 310 7.31 4.96 12.81
N TYR A 311 7.55 5.12 14.13
CA TYR A 311 8.25 6.30 14.65
C TYR A 311 9.67 6.40 14.10
N ASP A 312 10.43 5.30 14.15
CA ASP A 312 11.83 5.27 13.71
C ASP A 312 11.92 5.62 12.21
N ALA A 313 11.08 5.03 11.37
CA ALA A 313 11.09 5.29 9.93
C ALA A 313 10.61 6.71 9.57
N ILE A 314 9.65 7.27 10.30
CA ILE A 314 9.20 8.66 10.10
C ILE A 314 10.30 9.63 10.50
N ILE A 315 10.96 9.43 11.65
CA ILE A 315 12.07 10.27 12.10
C ILE A 315 13.20 10.28 11.09
N ASP A 316 13.66 9.10 10.69
CA ASP A 316 14.77 8.95 9.74
C ASP A 316 14.46 9.58 8.38
N GLU A 317 13.20 9.44 7.88
CA GLU A 317 12.81 10.05 6.61
C GLU A 317 12.72 11.57 6.69
N LEU A 318 12.21 12.11 7.81
CA LEU A 318 12.17 13.56 8.02
C LEU A 318 13.58 14.15 8.11
N GLU A 319 14.53 13.47 8.77
CA GLU A 319 15.95 13.87 8.83
C GLU A 319 16.57 13.90 7.43
N ASP A 320 16.35 12.88 6.60
CA ASP A 320 16.83 12.84 5.22
C ASP A 320 16.24 13.98 4.39
N LEU A 321 14.91 14.17 4.43
CA LEU A 321 14.23 15.21 3.67
C LEU A 321 14.75 16.62 4.01
N ILE A 322 15.01 16.89 5.29
CA ILE A 322 15.57 18.16 5.76
C ILE A 322 17.01 18.33 5.28
N SER A 323 17.85 17.29 5.43
CA SER A 323 19.26 17.32 5.04
C SER A 323 19.43 17.45 3.52
N ASP A 324 18.57 16.80 2.75
CA ASP A 324 18.58 16.85 1.29
C ASP A 324 18.17 18.22 0.72
N SER A 325 17.57 19.07 1.55
CA SER A 325 17.06 20.39 1.15
C SER A 325 17.97 21.54 1.59
N GLN A 326 19.07 21.25 2.32
CA GLN A 326 20.13 22.18 2.65
C GLN A 326 21.23 22.18 1.60
#